data_672c6051ec8cd641b1827e1dd4b2e988
#
_entry.id   672c6051ec8cd641b1827e1dd4b2e988
#
_cell.length_a   1.000
_cell.length_b   1.000
_cell.length_c   1.000
_cell.angle_alpha   90.00
_cell.angle_beta   90.00
_cell.angle_gamma   90.00
#
_symmetry.space_group_name_H-M   'P 1'
#
loop_
_entity.id
_entity.type
_entity.pdbx_description
1 polymer ?
#
loop_
_entity_poly.entity_id
_entity_poly.type
_entity_poly.pdbx_seq_one_letter_code
_entity_poly.pdbx_strand_id
1 'polypeptide(L)'
;MRAGLYPVLGLLLLVAGCAGNQQGQSTPQSEGRSATVPAVGVMWDADVSREANRLRRALLVEVPEHTIGNADGAAAWIARTKAVADTAQTVIDRAQLLVVVDRDPAVQELRIILARPDGPWQVIGGSKVSTGQAGRHGYFITPTGVFLHTDGILDYRALGTFNENHIRGLGIRGMRVWDFGWQAAQRGWGADRDTVEIRLEMHATDPDYLVQRLGRPASEGCVRVPATMNRFLDVHGVLDADYERAARDDRRFQAILRSDREPTPLAGNAMVVVDSSQDGHVTLP
;
A
#
# COMPACT_ATOMS: atom_id res chain seq x y z
N MET A 1 45.53 52.20 -0.33
CA MET A 1 46.37 52.73 0.77
C MET A 1 46.17 51.90 2.03
N ARG A 2 47.31 51.38 2.51
CA ARG A 2 47.60 50.78 3.83
C ARG A 2 46.96 49.43 4.16
N ALA A 3 47.78 48.51 3.95
CA ALA A 3 48.21 47.30 4.60
C ALA A 3 48.41 47.45 6.12
N GLY A 4 48.11 46.40 6.88
CA GLY A 4 48.43 46.20 8.28
C GLY A 4 48.57 44.72 8.58
N LEU A 5 49.77 44.19 8.40
CA LEU A 5 50.27 42.95 9.01
C LEU A 5 50.68 43.22 10.48
N TYR A 6 50.55 42.20 11.41
CA TYR A 6 51.51 41.87 12.48
C TYR A 6 50.90 40.84 13.46
N PRO A 7 51.69 40.10 14.28
CA PRO A 7 52.34 38.85 13.96
C PRO A 7 52.04 37.69 14.97
N VAL A 8 52.59 36.56 14.60
CA VAL A 8 52.74 35.33 15.39
C VAL A 8 53.42 35.55 16.74
N LEU A 9 52.93 34.91 17.80
CA LEU A 9 53.78 34.58 18.95
C LEU A 9 53.40 33.19 19.50
N GLY A 10 54.32 32.25 19.31
CA GLY A 10 54.27 30.91 19.86
C GLY A 10 54.66 30.91 21.34
N LEU A 11 54.09 29.99 22.09
CA LEU A 11 54.62 29.61 23.40
C LEU A 11 54.52 28.09 23.58
N LEU A 12 55.69 27.45 23.48
CA LEU A 12 55.92 26.09 23.95
C LEU A 12 56.01 26.12 25.48
N LEU A 13 55.26 25.22 26.11
CA LEU A 13 55.56 24.79 27.50
C LEU A 13 55.53 23.28 27.56
N LEU A 14 56.74 22.74 27.72
CA LEU A 14 57.03 21.39 28.18
C LEU A 14 56.83 21.31 29.70
N VAL A 15 56.06 20.38 30.20
CA VAL A 15 56.17 19.88 31.57
C VAL A 15 56.08 18.38 31.59
N ALA A 16 57.09 17.81 32.25
CA ALA A 16 57.34 16.39 32.38
C ALA A 16 56.43 15.73 33.43
N GLY A 17 56.13 14.48 33.16
CA GLY A 17 56.07 13.28 33.95
C GLY A 17 55.49 13.28 35.38
N CYS A 18 54.52 12.37 35.56
CA CYS A 18 54.53 11.46 36.73
C CYS A 18 53.72 10.21 36.37
N ALA A 19 54.40 9.08 36.44
CA ALA A 19 53.78 7.76 36.38
C ALA A 19 52.99 7.51 37.65
N GLY A 20 51.70 7.24 37.51
CA GLY A 20 50.80 6.78 38.57
C GLY A 20 50.08 5.52 38.11
N ASN A 21 50.50 4.40 38.67
CA ASN A 21 49.89 3.09 38.52
C ASN A 21 48.52 3.11 39.21
N GLN A 22 47.42 2.96 38.45
CA GLN A 22 46.10 2.66 39.01
C GLN A 22 45.48 1.46 38.34
N GLN A 23 45.20 0.51 39.17
CA GLN A 23 44.54 -0.76 38.94
C GLN A 23 43.18 -0.60 38.28
N GLY A 24 42.90 -1.55 37.42
CA GLY A 24 41.65 -1.61 36.64
C GLY A 24 40.38 -1.65 37.49
N GLN A 25 39.46 -0.78 37.10
CA GLN A 25 38.04 -1.00 37.29
C GLN A 25 37.44 -1.20 35.91
N SER A 26 37.08 -2.43 35.65
CA SER A 26 36.26 -2.81 34.47
C SER A 26 34.87 -2.23 34.64
N THR A 27 34.60 -1.13 33.92
CA THR A 27 33.22 -0.71 33.63
C THR A 27 32.57 -1.72 32.71
N PRO A 28 31.32 -2.13 32.96
CA PRO A 28 30.62 -3.00 32.03
C PRO A 28 30.36 -2.20 30.72
N GLN A 29 30.96 -2.65 29.65
CA GLN A 29 30.57 -2.23 28.32
C GLN A 29 29.09 -2.60 28.14
N SER A 30 28.23 -1.58 28.05
CA SER A 30 26.93 -1.73 27.49
C SER A 30 27.10 -2.21 26.03
N GLU A 31 26.90 -3.49 25.82
CA GLU A 31 26.70 -4.03 24.46
C GLU A 31 25.55 -3.27 23.85
N GLY A 32 25.87 -2.26 23.05
CA GLY A 32 24.96 -1.67 22.11
C GLY A 32 24.48 -2.79 21.18
N ARG A 33 23.30 -3.33 21.45
CA ARG A 33 22.58 -4.14 20.47
C ARG A 33 22.40 -3.25 19.24
N SER A 34 23.32 -3.40 18.32
CA SER A 34 23.13 -2.98 16.94
C SER A 34 21.89 -3.74 16.48
N ALA A 35 20.76 -3.05 16.37
CA ALA A 35 19.58 -3.59 15.74
C ALA A 35 19.94 -3.79 14.27
N THR A 36 20.46 -4.96 13.94
CA THR A 36 20.58 -5.45 12.58
C THR A 36 19.15 -5.50 12.04
N VAL A 37 18.84 -4.54 11.18
CA VAL A 37 17.64 -4.61 10.34
C VAL A 37 17.73 -5.95 9.60
N PRO A 38 16.78 -6.89 9.80
CA PRO A 38 16.84 -8.15 9.08
C PRO A 38 16.88 -7.81 7.57
N ALA A 39 17.85 -8.32 6.85
CA ALA A 39 17.70 -8.48 5.42
C ALA A 39 16.31 -9.09 5.20
N VAL A 40 15.64 -8.75 4.09
CA VAL A 40 14.33 -9.31 3.71
C VAL A 40 14.50 -10.84 3.69
N GLY A 41 14.49 -11.44 4.87
CA GLY A 41 14.70 -12.85 5.09
C GLY A 41 13.39 -13.57 4.87
N VAL A 42 13.46 -14.76 4.32
CA VAL A 42 12.32 -15.67 4.22
C VAL A 42 11.71 -15.82 5.62
N MET A 43 10.51 -15.28 5.80
CA MET A 43 9.78 -15.42 7.08
C MET A 43 9.39 -16.89 7.28
N TRP A 44 9.56 -17.38 8.51
CA TRP A 44 9.07 -18.72 8.86
C TRP A 44 7.54 -18.76 8.79
N ASP A 45 6.97 -19.87 8.42
CA ASP A 45 5.53 -20.08 8.30
C ASP A 45 4.73 -19.68 9.56
N ALA A 46 5.32 -19.92 10.72
CA ALA A 46 4.71 -19.53 11.99
C ALA A 46 4.66 -18.00 12.16
N ASP A 47 5.67 -17.27 11.66
CA ASP A 47 5.72 -15.80 11.71
C ASP A 47 4.74 -15.20 10.71
N VAL A 48 4.68 -15.75 9.50
CA VAL A 48 3.69 -15.38 8.47
C VAL A 48 2.26 -15.54 9.01
N SER A 49 1.97 -16.69 9.64
CA SER A 49 0.65 -16.99 10.20
C SER A 49 0.31 -16.05 11.38
N ARG A 50 1.29 -15.76 12.22
CA ARG A 50 1.15 -14.84 13.36
C ARG A 50 0.83 -13.42 12.90
N GLU A 51 1.54 -12.94 11.88
CA GLU A 51 1.34 -11.61 11.31
C GLU A 51 0.00 -11.52 10.56
N ALA A 52 -0.37 -12.51 9.76
CA ALA A 52 -1.67 -12.57 9.12
C ALA A 52 -2.83 -12.50 10.13
N ASN A 53 -2.69 -13.20 11.26
CA ASN A 53 -3.67 -13.15 12.34
C ASN A 53 -3.68 -11.79 13.07
N ARG A 54 -2.52 -11.13 13.22
CA ARG A 54 -2.43 -9.77 13.76
C ARG A 54 -3.21 -8.81 12.87
N LEU A 55 -2.95 -8.81 11.57
CA LEU A 55 -3.63 -7.96 10.59
C LEU A 55 -5.15 -8.22 10.55
N ARG A 56 -5.56 -9.50 10.62
CA ARG A 56 -7.00 -9.83 10.68
C ARG A 56 -7.67 -9.22 11.90
N ARG A 57 -7.05 -9.32 13.09
CA ARG A 57 -7.59 -8.70 14.31
C ARG A 57 -7.60 -7.16 14.23
N ALA A 58 -6.54 -6.56 13.71
CA ALA A 58 -6.47 -5.12 13.49
C ALA A 58 -7.58 -4.64 12.54
N LEU A 59 -7.80 -5.34 11.44
CA LEU A 59 -8.86 -5.01 10.47
C LEU A 59 -10.25 -5.05 11.11
N LEU A 60 -10.55 -6.02 11.96
CA LEU A 60 -11.83 -6.12 12.67
C LEU A 60 -12.10 -4.92 13.59
N VAL A 61 -11.05 -4.31 14.12
CA VAL A 61 -11.14 -3.18 15.06
C VAL A 61 -11.12 -1.85 14.30
N GLU A 62 -10.23 -1.72 13.32
CA GLU A 62 -9.93 -0.45 12.65
C GLU A 62 -10.85 -0.16 11.47
N VAL A 63 -11.51 -1.19 10.90
CA VAL A 63 -12.44 -1.06 9.76
C VAL A 63 -13.83 -1.56 10.18
N PRO A 64 -14.64 -0.73 10.81
CA PRO A 64 -15.99 -1.12 11.30
C PRO A 64 -16.89 -1.69 10.21
N GLU A 65 -16.76 -1.18 8.98
CA GLU A 65 -17.49 -1.65 7.79
C GLU A 65 -16.78 -2.79 7.04
N HIS A 66 -15.89 -3.53 7.73
CA HIS A 66 -15.21 -4.68 7.14
C HIS A 66 -16.18 -5.74 6.64
N THR A 67 -15.75 -6.47 5.62
CA THR A 67 -16.47 -7.63 5.11
C THR A 67 -15.63 -8.89 5.34
N ILE A 68 -16.28 -9.92 5.90
CA ILE A 68 -15.68 -11.24 6.10
C ILE A 68 -16.51 -12.22 5.28
N GLY A 69 -15.90 -12.87 4.30
CA GLY A 69 -16.54 -13.93 3.55
C GLY A 69 -16.54 -15.26 4.32
N ASN A 70 -17.40 -16.19 3.92
CA ASN A 70 -17.32 -17.59 4.31
C ASN A 70 -16.15 -18.31 3.60
N ALA A 71 -15.91 -19.57 3.93
CA ALA A 71 -14.80 -20.34 3.37
C ALA A 71 -14.91 -20.51 1.84
N ASP A 72 -16.12 -20.77 1.32
CA ASP A 72 -16.35 -20.94 -0.12
C ASP A 72 -16.10 -19.65 -0.90
N GLY A 73 -16.58 -18.54 -0.37
CA GLY A 73 -16.28 -17.22 -0.91
C GLY A 73 -14.78 -16.90 -0.91
N ALA A 74 -14.07 -17.25 0.17
CA ALA A 74 -12.62 -17.09 0.24
C ALA A 74 -11.88 -17.89 -0.83
N ALA A 75 -12.30 -19.15 -1.06
CA ALA A 75 -11.72 -20.00 -2.10
C ALA A 75 -11.95 -19.42 -3.51
N ALA A 76 -13.15 -18.90 -3.79
CA ALA A 76 -13.46 -18.25 -5.06
C ALA A 76 -12.61 -16.99 -5.29
N TRP A 77 -12.45 -16.12 -4.29
CA TRP A 77 -11.57 -14.96 -4.36
C TRP A 77 -10.11 -15.34 -4.68
N ILE A 78 -9.59 -16.35 -3.99
CA ILE A 78 -8.23 -16.83 -4.21
C ILE A 78 -8.06 -17.40 -5.62
N ALA A 79 -9.01 -18.21 -6.09
CA ALA A 79 -8.97 -18.80 -7.42
C ALA A 79 -8.94 -17.73 -8.52
N ARG A 80 -9.83 -16.73 -8.46
CA ARG A 80 -9.85 -15.60 -9.43
C ARG A 80 -8.57 -14.79 -9.38
N THR A 81 -8.07 -14.51 -8.17
CA THR A 81 -6.81 -13.76 -8.01
C THR A 81 -5.65 -14.48 -8.66
N LYS A 82 -5.54 -15.81 -8.43
CA LYS A 82 -4.50 -16.63 -9.07
C LYS A 82 -4.63 -16.60 -10.59
N ALA A 83 -5.82 -16.80 -11.14
CA ALA A 83 -6.04 -16.78 -12.58
C ALA A 83 -5.60 -15.47 -13.24
N VAL A 84 -5.89 -14.32 -12.62
CA VAL A 84 -5.44 -13.00 -13.11
C VAL A 84 -3.93 -12.83 -12.95
N ALA A 85 -3.35 -13.25 -11.81
CA ALA A 85 -1.92 -13.19 -11.57
C ALA A 85 -1.13 -14.08 -12.55
N ASP A 86 -1.62 -15.29 -12.82
CA ASP A 86 -1.02 -16.24 -13.78
C ASP A 86 -1.07 -15.66 -15.21
N THR A 87 -2.20 -15.09 -15.61
CA THR A 87 -2.35 -14.42 -16.92
C THR A 87 -1.38 -13.25 -17.07
N ALA A 88 -1.18 -12.49 -16.00
CA ALA A 88 -0.23 -11.37 -15.96
C ALA A 88 1.23 -11.82 -15.71
N GLN A 89 1.48 -13.12 -15.59
CA GLN A 89 2.80 -13.69 -15.28
C GLN A 89 3.42 -13.08 -14.00
N THR A 90 2.58 -12.76 -13.02
CA THR A 90 3.03 -12.17 -11.76
C THR A 90 3.72 -13.21 -10.89
N VAL A 91 4.97 -12.93 -10.54
CA VAL A 91 5.76 -13.83 -9.69
C VAL A 91 5.45 -13.57 -8.22
N ILE A 92 5.03 -14.60 -7.51
CA ILE A 92 4.90 -14.60 -6.04
C ILE A 92 6.12 -15.34 -5.48
N ASP A 93 7.19 -14.61 -5.19
CA ASP A 93 8.49 -15.15 -4.75
C ASP A 93 8.63 -15.25 -3.22
N ARG A 94 7.71 -14.65 -2.48
CA ARG A 94 7.65 -14.64 -1.01
C ARG A 94 6.22 -14.56 -0.51
N ALA A 95 6.02 -14.78 0.77
CA ALA A 95 4.74 -14.46 1.41
C ALA A 95 4.52 -12.95 1.36
N GLN A 96 3.42 -12.52 0.74
CA GLN A 96 3.09 -11.11 0.56
C GLN A 96 1.59 -10.88 0.48
N LEU A 97 1.17 -9.66 0.79
CA LEU A 97 -0.21 -9.23 0.69
C LEU A 97 -0.50 -8.69 -0.71
N LEU A 98 -1.68 -9.04 -1.22
CA LEU A 98 -2.27 -8.45 -2.42
C LEU A 98 -3.54 -7.71 -2.01
N VAL A 99 -3.77 -6.54 -2.58
CA VAL A 99 -5.06 -5.87 -2.51
C VAL A 99 -5.86 -6.30 -3.74
N VAL A 100 -6.94 -7.03 -3.53
CA VAL A 100 -7.74 -7.60 -4.63
C VAL A 100 -9.10 -6.93 -4.66
N VAL A 101 -9.49 -6.41 -5.81
CA VAL A 101 -10.75 -5.69 -6.02
C VAL A 101 -11.59 -6.46 -7.02
N ASP A 102 -12.83 -6.79 -6.66
CA ASP A 102 -13.80 -7.32 -7.61
C ASP A 102 -14.70 -6.17 -8.11
N ARG A 103 -14.57 -5.87 -9.41
CA ARG A 103 -15.32 -4.80 -10.06
C ARG A 103 -16.72 -5.21 -10.52
N ASP A 104 -17.12 -6.49 -10.35
CA ASP A 104 -18.47 -6.93 -10.69
C ASP A 104 -19.50 -6.00 -10.03
N PRO A 105 -20.45 -5.42 -10.78
CA PRO A 105 -21.49 -4.54 -10.23
C PRO A 105 -22.28 -5.16 -9.07
N ALA A 106 -22.39 -6.48 -9.03
CA ALA A 106 -23.11 -7.21 -7.98
C ALA A 106 -22.23 -7.45 -6.73
N VAL A 107 -20.91 -7.27 -6.81
CA VAL A 107 -19.94 -7.54 -5.72
C VAL A 107 -19.38 -6.24 -5.17
N GLN A 108 -18.59 -5.51 -5.93
CA GLN A 108 -17.96 -4.24 -5.53
C GLN A 108 -17.30 -4.29 -4.16
N GLU A 109 -16.36 -5.22 -4.01
CA GLU A 109 -15.63 -5.44 -2.77
C GLU A 109 -14.12 -5.47 -3.00
N LEU A 110 -13.37 -5.18 -1.93
CA LEU A 110 -11.94 -5.37 -1.83
C LEU A 110 -11.66 -6.47 -0.83
N ARG A 111 -10.66 -7.33 -1.12
CA ARG A 111 -10.07 -8.29 -0.18
C ARG A 111 -8.57 -8.06 -0.08
N ILE A 112 -8.04 -8.17 1.12
CA ILE A 112 -6.60 -8.32 1.36
C ILE A 112 -6.33 -9.81 1.40
N ILE A 113 -5.47 -10.28 0.49
CA ILE A 113 -5.15 -11.70 0.35
C ILE A 113 -3.66 -11.91 0.62
N LEU A 114 -3.33 -12.79 1.54
CA LEU A 114 -1.99 -13.30 1.72
C LEU A 114 -1.70 -14.33 0.63
N ALA A 115 -0.80 -13.97 -0.29
CA ALA A 115 -0.25 -14.84 -1.31
C ALA A 115 1.06 -15.48 -0.81
N ARG A 116 1.28 -16.75 -1.16
CA ARG A 116 2.47 -17.51 -0.78
C ARG A 116 2.96 -18.31 -1.97
N PRO A 117 4.29 -18.39 -2.21
CA PRO A 117 4.84 -19.24 -3.27
C PRO A 117 4.52 -20.70 -3.01
N ASP A 118 4.74 -21.12 -1.75
CA ASP A 118 4.51 -22.47 -1.28
C ASP A 118 3.49 -22.44 -0.13
N GLY A 119 2.36 -23.12 -0.32
CA GLY A 119 1.33 -23.22 0.69
C GLY A 119 0.03 -22.49 0.40
N PRO A 120 -0.95 -22.56 1.31
CA PRO A 120 -2.27 -22.01 1.08
C PRO A 120 -2.28 -20.48 1.13
N TRP A 121 -2.95 -19.88 0.17
CA TRP A 121 -3.30 -18.47 0.23
C TRP A 121 -4.45 -18.26 1.22
N GLN A 122 -4.54 -17.06 1.80
CA GLN A 122 -5.53 -16.76 2.83
C GLN A 122 -6.15 -15.39 2.61
N VAL A 123 -7.47 -15.28 2.76
CA VAL A 123 -8.15 -14.00 2.84
C VAL A 123 -8.01 -13.45 4.26
N ILE A 124 -7.45 -12.25 4.39
CA ILE A 124 -7.33 -11.54 5.67
C ILE A 124 -8.67 -10.88 6.04
N GLY A 125 -9.33 -10.25 5.08
CA GLY A 125 -10.60 -9.58 5.18
C GLY A 125 -10.70 -8.51 4.10
N GLY A 126 -11.68 -7.62 4.19
CA GLY A 126 -11.88 -6.60 3.19
C GLY A 126 -12.97 -5.59 3.54
N SER A 127 -13.42 -4.85 2.56
CA SER A 127 -14.53 -3.90 2.67
C SER A 127 -15.23 -3.72 1.33
N LYS A 128 -16.40 -3.07 1.35
CA LYS A 128 -17.03 -2.59 0.12
C LYS A 128 -16.17 -1.51 -0.54
N VAL A 129 -16.22 -1.46 -1.85
CA VAL A 129 -15.56 -0.45 -2.68
C VAL A 129 -16.53 0.17 -3.67
N SER A 130 -16.05 1.10 -4.48
CA SER A 130 -16.76 1.60 -5.66
C SER A 130 -15.77 1.72 -6.80
N THR A 131 -16.06 1.07 -7.92
CA THR A 131 -15.25 1.09 -9.14
C THR A 131 -15.95 1.90 -10.25
N GLY A 132 -15.37 1.91 -11.44
CA GLY A 132 -15.84 2.65 -12.58
C GLY A 132 -17.26 2.29 -13.00
N GLN A 133 -18.06 3.32 -13.29
CA GLN A 133 -19.49 3.18 -13.64
C GLN A 133 -19.69 3.16 -15.17
N ALA A 134 -20.38 2.12 -15.66
CA ALA A 134 -20.86 2.09 -17.02
C ALA A 134 -22.11 2.96 -17.22
N GLY A 135 -22.39 3.33 -18.50
CA GLY A 135 -23.60 4.06 -18.89
C GLY A 135 -23.56 5.57 -18.65
N ARG A 136 -22.45 6.13 -18.18
CA ARG A 136 -22.32 7.57 -17.92
C ARG A 136 -21.17 8.20 -18.71
N HIS A 137 -21.45 9.28 -19.45
CA HIS A 137 -20.43 10.02 -20.19
C HIS A 137 -19.32 10.55 -19.26
N GLY A 138 -18.07 10.43 -19.66
CA GLY A 138 -16.90 10.82 -18.87
C GLY A 138 -16.49 9.80 -17.82
N TYR A 139 -17.19 8.64 -17.72
CA TYR A 139 -16.86 7.57 -16.80
C TYR A 139 -16.23 6.38 -17.54
N PHE A 140 -15.28 5.72 -16.90
CA PHE A 140 -14.54 4.59 -17.46
C PHE A 140 -14.76 3.35 -16.62
N ILE A 141 -14.64 2.19 -17.23
CA ILE A 141 -14.68 0.91 -16.53
C ILE A 141 -13.30 0.67 -15.93
N THR A 142 -13.21 0.46 -14.62
CA THR A 142 -11.94 0.10 -13.97
C THR A 142 -11.33 -1.12 -14.66
N PRO A 143 -10.10 -1.07 -15.19
CA PRO A 143 -9.51 -2.19 -15.92
C PRO A 143 -9.25 -3.38 -14.98
N THR A 144 -9.33 -4.61 -15.53
CA THR A 144 -8.91 -5.83 -14.85
C THR A 144 -7.43 -6.11 -15.11
N GLY A 145 -6.76 -6.75 -14.17
CA GLY A 145 -5.35 -7.10 -14.29
C GLY A 145 -4.59 -6.94 -12.99
N VAL A 146 -3.27 -6.96 -13.08
CA VAL A 146 -2.35 -6.70 -11.96
C VAL A 146 -1.71 -5.34 -12.16
N PHE A 147 -1.83 -4.48 -11.17
CA PHE A 147 -1.33 -3.11 -11.17
C PHE A 147 -0.30 -2.96 -10.06
N LEU A 148 0.95 -2.72 -10.46
CA LEU A 148 2.06 -2.62 -9.51
C LEU A 148 2.14 -1.22 -8.92
N HIS A 149 2.32 -1.16 -7.61
CA HIS A 149 2.61 0.03 -6.84
C HIS A 149 4.11 0.06 -6.53
N THR A 150 4.87 0.74 -7.37
CA THR A 150 6.33 0.78 -7.30
C THR A 150 6.86 2.17 -6.98
N ASP A 151 8.13 2.26 -6.60
CA ASP A 151 8.86 3.51 -6.41
C ASP A 151 9.12 4.32 -7.72
N GLY A 152 8.68 3.81 -8.86
CA GLY A 152 8.70 4.54 -10.13
C GLY A 152 7.68 5.67 -10.21
N ILE A 153 6.64 5.65 -9.39
CA ILE A 153 5.61 6.68 -9.30
C ILE A 153 5.52 7.14 -7.85
N LEU A 154 5.47 8.45 -7.60
CA LEU A 154 5.30 8.99 -6.27
C LEU A 154 3.83 9.25 -6.00
N ASP A 155 3.27 8.57 -5.01
CA ASP A 155 1.94 8.84 -4.49
C ASP A 155 1.81 10.24 -3.91
N TYR A 156 0.60 10.61 -3.56
CA TYR A 156 0.33 11.85 -2.87
C TYR A 156 -0.74 11.69 -1.79
N ARG A 157 -0.94 12.75 -1.04
CA ARG A 157 -1.98 12.81 -0.02
C ARG A 157 -3.06 13.79 -0.40
N ALA A 158 -4.30 13.39 -0.22
CA ALA A 158 -5.47 14.20 -0.52
C ALA A 158 -5.40 15.55 0.21
N LEU A 159 -5.71 16.62 -0.49
CA LEU A 159 -5.81 17.97 0.08
C LEU A 159 -7.06 18.14 0.95
N GLY A 160 -8.08 17.30 0.75
CA GLY A 160 -9.37 17.38 1.44
C GLY A 160 -10.22 18.57 1.00
N THR A 161 -9.94 19.13 -0.18
CA THR A 161 -10.69 20.24 -0.75
C THR A 161 -12.04 19.78 -1.28
N PHE A 162 -13.05 20.64 -1.17
CA PHE A 162 -14.37 20.42 -1.75
C PHE A 162 -14.37 20.83 -3.23
N ASN A 163 -15.05 20.06 -4.05
CA ASN A 163 -15.39 20.45 -5.41
C ASN A 163 -16.64 21.35 -5.43
N GLU A 164 -17.10 21.72 -6.62
CA GLU A 164 -18.30 22.54 -6.83
C GLU A 164 -19.59 21.93 -6.23
N ASN A 165 -19.63 20.62 -6.04
CA ASN A 165 -20.74 19.89 -5.43
C ASN A 165 -20.56 19.68 -3.92
N HIS A 166 -19.64 20.38 -3.29
CA HIS A 166 -19.27 20.22 -1.88
C HIS A 166 -18.87 18.78 -1.49
N ILE A 167 -18.20 18.08 -2.40
CA ILE A 167 -17.70 16.70 -2.22
C ILE A 167 -16.17 16.70 -2.26
N ARG A 168 -15.54 15.97 -1.34
CA ARG A 168 -14.10 15.70 -1.36
C ARG A 168 -13.83 14.51 -2.27
N GLY A 169 -13.33 14.76 -3.48
CA GLY A 169 -13.13 13.72 -4.50
C GLY A 169 -12.21 12.57 -4.04
N LEU A 170 -11.18 12.90 -3.25
CA LEU A 170 -10.13 11.96 -2.82
C LEU A 170 -10.14 11.68 -1.30
N GLY A 171 -11.26 11.95 -0.63
CA GLY A 171 -11.38 11.81 0.81
C GLY A 171 -10.93 13.05 1.60
N ILE A 172 -10.77 12.92 2.90
CA ILE A 172 -10.35 14.02 3.77
C ILE A 172 -8.84 14.27 3.67
N ARG A 173 -8.42 15.45 4.13
CA ARG A 173 -7.01 15.86 4.10
C ARG A 173 -6.08 14.83 4.71
N GLY A 174 -5.00 14.52 4.01
CA GLY A 174 -3.94 13.62 4.46
C GLY A 174 -4.18 12.14 4.14
N MET A 175 -5.35 11.77 3.60
CA MET A 175 -5.58 10.39 3.14
C MET A 175 -4.67 10.05 1.97
N ARG A 176 -4.22 8.79 1.91
CA ARG A 176 -3.35 8.29 0.85
C ARG A 176 -4.10 8.16 -0.45
N VAL A 177 -3.45 8.54 -1.53
CA VAL A 177 -3.84 8.22 -2.90
C VAL A 177 -2.72 7.36 -3.48
N TRP A 178 -3.00 6.07 -3.70
CA TRP A 178 -2.10 5.16 -4.38
C TRP A 178 -2.27 5.32 -5.88
N ASP A 179 -1.18 5.59 -6.57
CA ASP A 179 -1.14 5.88 -7.99
C ASP A 179 -0.51 4.72 -8.76
N PHE A 180 -1.30 4.06 -9.60
CA PHE A 180 -0.88 2.94 -10.42
C PHE A 180 -0.53 3.34 -11.87
N GLY A 181 -0.39 4.64 -12.12
CA GLY A 181 -0.01 5.17 -13.44
C GLY A 181 -1.13 5.17 -14.47
N TRP A 182 -0.73 5.37 -15.71
CA TRP A 182 -1.63 5.35 -16.86
C TRP A 182 -1.95 3.92 -17.25
N GLN A 183 -3.25 3.62 -17.37
CA GLN A 183 -3.77 2.29 -17.65
C GLN A 183 -4.82 2.34 -18.75
N ALA A 184 -4.80 1.34 -19.64
CA ALA A 184 -5.79 1.17 -20.66
C ALA A 184 -7.14 0.77 -20.05
N ALA A 185 -8.17 1.56 -20.28
CA ALA A 185 -9.51 1.33 -19.75
C ALA A 185 -10.57 1.52 -20.83
N GLN A 186 -11.66 0.78 -20.74
CA GLN A 186 -12.80 0.95 -21.62
C GLN A 186 -13.63 2.17 -21.20
N ARG A 187 -14.13 2.93 -22.18
CA ARG A 187 -15.15 3.94 -21.93
C ARG A 187 -16.40 3.29 -21.35
N GLY A 188 -16.96 3.90 -20.33
CA GLY A 188 -18.22 3.44 -19.73
C GLY A 188 -19.46 3.75 -20.58
N TRP A 189 -19.32 4.48 -21.69
CA TRP A 189 -20.41 4.96 -22.54
C TRP A 189 -20.08 4.78 -24.03
N GLY A 190 -21.11 4.88 -24.86
CA GLY A 190 -21.00 4.66 -26.31
C GLY A 190 -21.12 3.20 -26.69
N ALA A 191 -21.39 2.95 -27.96
CA ALA A 191 -21.58 1.60 -28.51
C ALA A 191 -20.25 0.84 -28.63
N ASP A 192 -19.16 1.56 -28.95
CA ASP A 192 -17.91 0.95 -29.37
C ASP A 192 -16.94 0.70 -28.20
N ARG A 193 -17.29 1.12 -26.96
CA ARG A 193 -16.47 0.94 -25.76
C ARG A 193 -14.96 1.06 -26.01
N ASP A 194 -14.56 2.10 -26.76
CA ASP A 194 -13.15 2.35 -27.08
C ASP A 194 -12.29 2.27 -25.84
N THR A 195 -11.09 1.74 -26.02
CA THR A 195 -10.06 1.75 -25.00
C THR A 195 -9.32 3.09 -25.03
N VAL A 196 -9.17 3.70 -23.87
CA VAL A 196 -8.43 4.94 -23.66
C VAL A 196 -7.52 4.80 -22.47
N GLU A 197 -6.55 5.70 -22.32
CA GLU A 197 -5.70 5.74 -21.13
C GLU A 197 -6.36 6.59 -20.04
N ILE A 198 -6.40 6.04 -18.83
CA ILE A 198 -6.81 6.76 -17.61
C ILE A 198 -5.71 6.67 -16.56
N ARG A 199 -5.63 7.66 -15.67
CA ARG A 199 -4.82 7.54 -14.46
C ARG A 199 -5.57 6.65 -13.48
N LEU A 200 -5.04 5.45 -13.21
CA LEU A 200 -5.65 4.52 -12.26
C LEU A 200 -5.15 4.81 -10.85
N GLU A 201 -6.07 5.14 -9.97
CA GLU A 201 -5.76 5.42 -8.57
C GLU A 201 -6.68 4.63 -7.64
N MET A 202 -6.19 4.37 -6.42
CA MET A 202 -7.02 3.92 -5.30
C MET A 202 -6.96 4.98 -4.21
N HIS A 203 -8.12 5.44 -3.76
CA HIS A 203 -8.23 6.52 -2.78
C HIS A 203 -9.47 6.39 -1.91
N ALA A 204 -9.51 7.16 -0.82
CA ALA A 204 -10.70 7.20 0.02
C ALA A 204 -11.87 7.88 -0.69
N THR A 205 -13.09 7.48 -0.33
CA THR A 205 -14.30 8.23 -0.65
C THR A 205 -14.53 9.34 0.39
N ASP A 206 -15.38 10.33 0.05
CA ASP A 206 -15.82 11.33 1.01
C ASP A 206 -16.64 10.65 2.11
N PRO A 207 -16.19 10.70 3.38
CA PRO A 207 -16.86 10.00 4.47
C PRO A 207 -18.23 10.58 4.83
N ASP A 208 -18.47 11.85 4.50
CA ASP A 208 -19.70 12.55 4.87
C ASP A 208 -20.82 12.34 3.83
N TYR A 209 -20.44 12.24 2.54
CA TYR A 209 -21.41 12.30 1.43
C TYR A 209 -21.44 11.09 0.52
N LEU A 210 -20.36 10.29 0.43
CA LEU A 210 -20.25 9.24 -0.59
C LEU A 210 -20.12 7.81 -0.06
N VAL A 211 -20.09 7.61 1.25
CA VAL A 211 -19.98 6.26 1.85
C VAL A 211 -21.11 5.34 1.39
N GLN A 212 -22.34 5.87 1.26
CA GLN A 212 -23.49 5.12 0.78
C GLN A 212 -23.40 4.67 -0.69
N ARG A 213 -22.40 5.15 -1.43
CA ARG A 213 -22.12 4.70 -2.81
C ARG A 213 -21.20 3.49 -2.88
N LEU A 214 -20.53 3.14 -1.79
CA LEU A 214 -19.73 1.93 -1.71
C LEU A 214 -20.62 0.69 -1.83
N GLY A 215 -20.11 -0.33 -2.50
CA GLY A 215 -20.86 -1.54 -2.85
C GLY A 215 -21.61 -1.45 -4.18
N ARG A 216 -21.36 -0.40 -4.98
CA ARG A 216 -21.88 -0.25 -6.35
C ARG A 216 -20.90 0.55 -7.22
N PRO A 217 -20.84 0.35 -8.54
CA PRO A 217 -20.05 1.17 -9.45
C PRO A 217 -20.52 2.64 -9.39
N ALA A 218 -19.63 3.56 -9.05
CA ALA A 218 -19.96 4.99 -8.94
C ALA A 218 -18.74 5.90 -9.11
N SER A 219 -17.57 5.37 -9.49
CA SER A 219 -16.37 6.17 -9.76
C SER A 219 -16.20 6.45 -11.26
N GLU A 220 -15.28 7.33 -11.57
CA GLU A 220 -14.88 7.67 -12.93
C GLU A 220 -13.83 6.72 -13.51
N GLY A 221 -13.53 5.61 -12.83
CA GLY A 221 -12.54 4.59 -13.21
C GLY A 221 -11.61 4.18 -12.07
N CYS A 222 -11.37 5.05 -11.10
CA CYS A 222 -10.55 4.77 -9.91
C CYS A 222 -11.26 3.81 -8.93
N VAL A 223 -10.49 3.21 -8.03
CA VAL A 223 -11.02 2.40 -6.93
C VAL A 223 -11.22 3.30 -5.71
N ARG A 224 -12.47 3.41 -5.24
CA ARG A 224 -12.83 4.14 -4.03
C ARG A 224 -13.03 3.19 -2.88
N VAL A 225 -12.32 3.46 -1.77
CA VAL A 225 -12.40 2.66 -0.53
C VAL A 225 -12.98 3.50 0.62
N PRO A 226 -13.51 2.86 1.69
CA PRO A 226 -13.84 3.57 2.93
C PRO A 226 -12.63 4.32 3.49
N ALA A 227 -12.87 5.41 4.20
CA ALA A 227 -11.82 6.16 4.87
C ALA A 227 -11.03 5.32 5.89
N THR A 228 -11.71 4.44 6.60
CA THR A 228 -11.14 3.48 7.56
C THR A 228 -10.26 2.45 6.88
N MET A 229 -10.68 1.88 5.74
CA MET A 229 -9.86 0.97 4.94
C MET A 229 -8.65 1.69 4.35
N ASN A 230 -8.80 2.93 3.84
CA ASN A 230 -7.69 3.73 3.38
C ASN A 230 -6.63 3.90 4.47
N ARG A 231 -7.08 4.28 5.69
CA ARG A 231 -6.19 4.41 6.83
C ARG A 231 -5.53 3.08 7.21
N PHE A 232 -6.28 1.98 7.22
CA PHE A 232 -5.75 0.64 7.53
C PHE A 232 -4.62 0.24 6.56
N LEU A 233 -4.85 0.38 5.25
CA LEU A 233 -3.84 0.07 4.23
C LEU A 233 -2.59 0.94 4.39
N ASP A 234 -2.75 2.22 4.70
CA ASP A 234 -1.67 3.21 4.85
C ASP A 234 -0.89 3.03 6.16
N VAL A 235 -1.56 2.73 7.28
CA VAL A 235 -0.90 2.50 8.57
C VAL A 235 -0.10 1.20 8.57
N HIS A 236 -0.68 0.14 8.03
CA HIS A 236 -0.02 -1.17 7.99
C HIS A 236 0.86 -1.38 6.75
N GLY A 237 0.95 -0.37 5.87
CA GLY A 237 1.83 -0.40 4.70
C GLY A 237 1.55 -1.59 3.77
N VAL A 238 0.28 -1.95 3.58
CA VAL A 238 -0.10 -3.20 2.89
C VAL A 238 0.45 -3.28 1.47
N LEU A 239 0.54 -2.14 0.77
CA LEU A 239 1.06 -2.01 -0.59
C LEU A 239 2.47 -1.40 -0.65
N ASP A 240 3.10 -1.12 0.49
CA ASP A 240 4.26 -0.23 0.55
C ASP A 240 5.62 -0.95 0.55
N ALA A 241 5.72 -2.19 0.05
CA ALA A 241 6.99 -2.93 0.02
C ALA A 241 8.12 -2.15 -0.67
N ASP A 242 7.85 -1.56 -1.83
CA ASP A 242 8.83 -0.78 -2.59
C ASP A 242 9.06 0.60 -1.96
N TYR A 243 8.03 1.21 -1.43
CA TYR A 243 8.10 2.51 -0.75
C TYR A 243 8.93 2.46 0.54
N GLU A 244 8.74 1.43 1.37
CA GLU A 244 9.55 1.24 2.59
C GLU A 244 11.03 0.99 2.26
N ARG A 245 11.30 0.34 1.12
CA ARG A 245 12.67 0.21 0.61
C ARG A 245 13.22 1.55 0.15
N ALA A 246 12.50 2.28 -0.71
CA ALA A 246 12.92 3.55 -1.26
C ALA A 246 13.07 4.65 -0.19
N ALA A 247 12.24 4.62 0.84
CA ALA A 247 12.28 5.58 1.95
C ALA A 247 13.57 5.52 2.79
N ARG A 248 14.40 4.48 2.63
CA ARG A 248 15.69 4.40 3.32
C ARG A 248 16.66 5.49 2.83
N ASP A 249 16.57 5.84 1.55
CA ASP A 249 17.51 6.74 0.88
C ASP A 249 16.84 7.98 0.27
N ASP A 250 15.52 7.98 0.08
CA ASP A 250 14.78 9.06 -0.57
C ASP A 250 13.73 9.69 0.35
N ARG A 251 13.95 10.97 0.69
CA ARG A 251 13.06 11.76 1.55
C ARG A 251 11.65 11.96 0.98
N ARG A 252 11.47 11.86 -0.33
CA ARG A 252 10.14 12.00 -0.95
C ARG A 252 9.23 10.87 -0.48
N PHE A 253 9.73 9.63 -0.48
CA PHE A 253 8.99 8.47 0.03
C PHE A 253 8.80 8.56 1.54
N GLN A 254 9.80 9.01 2.30
CA GLN A 254 9.65 9.27 3.74
C GLN A 254 8.51 10.25 4.04
N ALA A 255 8.35 11.31 3.22
CA ALA A 255 7.31 12.31 3.40
C ALA A 255 5.90 11.78 3.07
N ILE A 256 5.82 10.79 2.18
CA ILE A 256 4.56 10.13 1.83
C ILE A 256 4.14 9.13 2.91
N LEU A 257 5.07 8.34 3.41
CA LEU A 257 4.78 7.34 4.45
C LEU A 257 4.41 8.03 5.77
N ARG A 258 3.42 7.48 6.47
CA ARG A 258 2.96 8.02 7.75
C ARG A 258 4.03 7.87 8.83
N SER A 259 4.12 8.86 9.72
CA SER A 259 5.01 8.78 10.88
C SER A 259 4.52 7.81 11.97
N ASP A 260 3.20 7.56 12.02
CA ASP A 260 2.54 6.65 12.95
C ASP A 260 2.23 5.28 12.33
N ARG A 261 2.93 4.91 11.24
CA ARG A 261 2.74 3.63 10.58
C ARG A 261 3.33 2.46 11.35
N GLU A 262 2.71 1.31 11.19
CA GLU A 262 3.13 0.01 11.71
C GLU A 262 3.27 -0.98 10.55
N PRO A 263 4.28 -0.81 9.67
CA PRO A 263 4.36 -1.54 8.43
C PRO A 263 4.48 -3.05 8.66
N THR A 264 3.68 -3.81 7.94
CA THR A 264 3.73 -5.26 7.99
C THR A 264 4.93 -5.80 7.22
N PRO A 265 5.66 -6.80 7.74
CA PRO A 265 6.71 -7.49 6.97
C PRO A 265 6.15 -8.29 5.78
N LEU A 266 4.83 -8.46 5.71
CA LEU A 266 4.13 -9.10 4.58
C LEU A 266 3.71 -8.09 3.51
N ALA A 267 4.11 -6.82 3.59
CA ALA A 267 3.75 -5.82 2.60
C ALA A 267 4.00 -6.33 1.18
N GLY A 268 3.02 -6.15 0.31
CA GLY A 268 3.16 -6.37 -1.13
C GLY A 268 3.31 -5.05 -1.87
N ASN A 269 3.14 -5.12 -3.18
CA ASN A 269 3.15 -3.97 -4.07
C ASN A 269 2.16 -4.12 -5.24
N ALA A 270 1.14 -4.96 -5.11
CA ALA A 270 0.22 -5.19 -6.20
C ALA A 270 -1.25 -5.03 -5.79
N MET A 271 -1.99 -4.28 -6.60
CA MET A 271 -3.44 -4.32 -6.65
C MET A 271 -3.86 -5.23 -7.82
N VAL A 272 -4.74 -6.18 -7.55
CA VAL A 272 -5.31 -7.08 -8.55
C VAL A 272 -6.78 -6.74 -8.72
N VAL A 273 -7.22 -6.43 -9.92
CA VAL A 273 -8.63 -6.20 -10.22
C VAL A 273 -9.19 -7.39 -10.99
N VAL A 274 -10.18 -8.04 -10.40
CA VAL A 274 -10.92 -9.16 -10.98
C VAL A 274 -12.34 -8.72 -11.38
N ASP A 275 -13.02 -9.54 -12.15
CA ASP A 275 -14.42 -9.35 -12.55
C ASP A 275 -15.16 -10.68 -12.46
N SER A 276 -15.84 -10.92 -11.35
CA SER A 276 -16.55 -12.19 -11.13
C SER A 276 -17.77 -12.37 -12.02
N SER A 277 -18.27 -11.31 -12.66
CA SER A 277 -19.32 -11.43 -13.68
C SER A 277 -18.88 -12.23 -14.92
N GLN A 278 -17.59 -12.42 -15.10
CA GLN A 278 -17.00 -13.20 -16.19
C GLN A 278 -16.84 -14.70 -15.85
N ASP A 279 -17.12 -15.09 -14.61
CA ASP A 279 -17.02 -16.49 -14.16
C ASP A 279 -18.08 -17.36 -14.83
N GLY A 280 -17.88 -17.89 -15.93
CA GLY A 280 -18.84 -18.70 -16.70
C GLY A 280 -18.80 -18.42 -18.19
N HIS A 281 -18.02 -17.42 -18.58
CA HIS A 281 -17.80 -17.05 -19.98
C HIS A 281 -16.44 -17.56 -20.52
N VAL A 282 -15.73 -18.41 -19.76
CA VAL A 282 -14.56 -19.12 -20.29
C VAL A 282 -15.09 -20.20 -21.24
N THR A 283 -15.38 -19.84 -22.45
CA THR A 283 -15.44 -20.79 -23.58
C THR A 283 -14.04 -21.39 -23.68
N LEU A 284 -13.91 -22.63 -23.26
CA LEU A 284 -12.72 -23.43 -23.56
C LEU A 284 -12.53 -23.44 -25.08
N PRO A 285 -11.29 -23.31 -25.55
CA PRO A 285 -10.95 -23.34 -26.97
C PRO A 285 -11.26 -24.69 -27.62
#